data_a487cdd0586b9fde0b7bb983f4284aae
#
_entry.id   a487cdd0586b9fde0b7bb983f4284aae
#
_cell.length_a   1.000
_cell.length_b   1.000
_cell.length_c   1.000
_cell.angle_alpha   90.00
_cell.angle_beta   90.00
_cell.angle_gamma   90.00
#
_symmetry.space_group_name_H-M   'P 1'
#
loop_
_entity.id
_entity.type
_entity.pdbx_description
1 polymer ?
#
loop_
_entity_poly.entity_id
_entity_poly.type
_entity_poly.pdbx_seq_one_letter_code
_entity_poly.pdbx_strand_id
1 'polypeptide(L)'
;AVEGEVYALSSMFTALVVWLMLKWEEQADEPHSSRWIVLIAYLMGLSIGVHILNLLCIPALVFIYYFRKTATVTWRGIALSTLVSGAMIVFVNNIIIPYTVWIGAQIDTLFVNTFGLPVNSGITLFALALIIGLGWAAWAAHRRGRVLLNIILLSTTMILVGYSSYASVTIRAAANPPMNSNNPNNPHALLSLLNRDQYGDRPLLYGAQYSAPPEGVKEKKVWYLDEDGKYKTATVLTGYTHAPEFMQLFPRMWNYSKGEKAYKEWAAYRTKTETLRDDKGEVLRDAQGRPMRGETLDFGRKRAYTDSYGETRTVTEPTFWENVHFFFNYQLSYMYWRYFMWNFVGRQSDIQPSRTTITDGNWLSGIRWIDEKYVGPQDNLPREIAENKGRNTYYFLPFLLGLIGLVYQLNRDQRNFSIVLWLFVMMGIALVFYFNTSPGEPRERDYVYAGSFYAFSIWIGFGVLALRDLIARLSKRDNVATAAAATVVAMSVPAILAAQNWDDHDRSHRTMARDIGWNYLQSTLPNSI
;
A
#
# COMPACT_ATOMS: atom_id res chain seq x y z
N ALA A 1 -8.56 -5.95 13.43
CA ALA A 1 -9.61 -6.47 12.54
C ALA A 1 -11.01 -6.34 13.17
N VAL A 2 -11.30 -5.17 13.71
CA VAL A 2 -12.62 -4.90 14.32
C VAL A 2 -13.60 -4.36 13.27
N GLU A 3 -13.08 -3.90 12.15
CA GLU A 3 -13.86 -3.42 10.99
C GLU A 3 -13.77 -4.41 9.83
N GLY A 4 -14.78 -4.45 8.96
CA GLY A 4 -14.84 -5.29 7.77
C GLY A 4 -13.88 -4.84 6.66
N GLU A 5 -12.61 -4.66 7.00
CA GLU A 5 -11.56 -4.21 6.10
C GLU A 5 -10.83 -5.37 5.41
N VAL A 6 -10.47 -5.17 4.16
CA VAL A 6 -9.79 -6.17 3.33
C VAL A 6 -8.36 -6.49 3.79
N TYR A 7 -7.74 -5.62 4.59
CA TYR A 7 -6.33 -5.71 4.97
C TYR A 7 -6.02 -6.87 5.92
N ALA A 8 -6.93 -7.20 6.84
CA ALA A 8 -6.77 -8.36 7.71
C ALA A 8 -6.74 -9.67 6.91
N LEU A 9 -7.68 -9.81 5.97
CA LEU A 9 -7.73 -10.96 5.08
C LEU A 9 -6.52 -11.01 4.14
N SER A 10 -6.07 -9.86 3.61
CA SER A 10 -4.85 -9.76 2.81
C SER A 10 -3.60 -10.19 3.60
N SER A 11 -3.47 -9.76 4.86
CA SER A 11 -2.36 -10.18 5.74
C SER A 11 -2.40 -11.67 6.04
N MET A 12 -3.60 -12.25 6.23
CA MET A 12 -3.77 -13.70 6.37
C MET A 12 -3.29 -14.45 5.12
N PHE A 13 -3.66 -14.00 3.91
CA PHE A 13 -3.16 -14.61 2.67
C PHE A 13 -1.64 -14.53 2.57
N THR A 14 -1.03 -13.39 2.93
CA THR A 14 0.42 -13.24 2.95
C THR A 14 1.06 -14.25 3.90
N ALA A 15 0.58 -14.36 5.13
CA ALA A 15 1.08 -15.30 6.11
C ALA A 15 0.94 -16.76 5.63
N LEU A 16 -0.23 -17.10 5.07
CA LEU A 16 -0.53 -18.44 4.56
C LEU A 16 0.38 -18.82 3.39
N VAL A 17 0.55 -17.92 2.42
CA VAL A 17 1.40 -18.15 1.24
C VAL A 17 2.87 -18.33 1.64
N VAL A 18 3.38 -17.51 2.56
CA VAL A 18 4.74 -17.65 3.08
C VAL A 18 4.89 -18.95 3.84
N TRP A 19 3.94 -19.31 4.71
CA TRP A 19 3.95 -20.58 5.43
C TRP A 19 3.95 -21.78 4.50
N LEU A 20 3.12 -21.78 3.45
CA LEU A 20 3.11 -22.86 2.45
C LEU A 20 4.42 -22.95 1.68
N MET A 21 5.07 -21.80 1.43
CA MET A 21 6.38 -21.80 0.78
C MET A 21 7.47 -22.41 1.68
N LEU A 22 7.40 -22.18 2.99
CA LEU A 22 8.29 -22.87 3.95
C LEU A 22 7.98 -24.38 3.99
N LYS A 23 6.71 -24.78 3.89
CA LYS A 23 6.34 -26.20 3.76
C LYS A 23 6.88 -26.82 2.47
N TRP A 24 6.83 -26.08 1.37
CA TRP A 24 7.50 -26.51 0.15
C TRP A 24 9.02 -26.67 0.35
N GLU A 25 9.66 -25.72 1.04
CA GLU A 25 11.10 -25.76 1.30
C GLU A 25 11.51 -27.02 2.09
N GLU A 26 10.74 -27.38 3.12
CA GLU A 26 10.96 -28.60 3.92
C GLU A 26 10.86 -29.87 3.04
N GLN A 27 9.92 -29.89 2.10
CA GLN A 27 9.60 -31.06 1.27
C GLN A 27 10.10 -30.95 -0.19
N ALA A 28 11.00 -30.01 -0.48
CA ALA A 28 11.38 -29.69 -1.87
C ALA A 28 12.02 -30.83 -2.66
N ASP A 29 12.57 -31.83 -1.99
CA ASP A 29 13.18 -33.01 -2.58
C ASP A 29 12.26 -34.24 -2.56
N GLU A 30 11.06 -34.12 -1.97
CA GLU A 30 10.06 -35.21 -1.97
C GLU A 30 9.29 -35.27 -3.31
N PRO A 31 8.79 -36.47 -3.70
CA PRO A 31 7.90 -36.62 -4.83
C PRO A 31 6.66 -35.70 -4.68
N HIS A 32 6.26 -35.06 -5.78
CA HIS A 32 5.09 -34.17 -5.83
C HIS A 32 5.19 -32.89 -4.97
N SER A 33 6.37 -32.46 -4.54
CA SER A 33 6.56 -31.21 -3.78
C SER A 33 6.01 -29.97 -4.51
N SER A 34 5.96 -29.97 -5.85
CA SER A 34 5.36 -28.91 -6.67
C SER A 34 3.88 -28.62 -6.37
N ARG A 35 3.15 -29.55 -5.70
CA ARG A 35 1.76 -29.33 -5.24
C ARG A 35 1.62 -28.06 -4.38
N TRP A 36 2.63 -27.76 -3.58
CA TRP A 36 2.65 -26.55 -2.73
C TRP A 36 2.74 -25.28 -3.57
N ILE A 37 3.57 -25.28 -4.61
CA ILE A 37 3.70 -24.13 -5.53
C ILE A 37 2.39 -23.88 -6.28
N VAL A 38 1.72 -24.95 -6.73
CA VAL A 38 0.42 -24.87 -7.41
C VAL A 38 -0.67 -24.37 -6.45
N LEU A 39 -0.66 -24.79 -5.19
CA LEU A 39 -1.59 -24.28 -4.15
C LEU A 39 -1.31 -22.81 -3.84
N ILE A 40 -0.05 -22.42 -3.72
CA ILE A 40 0.36 -21.01 -3.55
C ILE A 40 -0.18 -20.17 -4.71
N ALA A 41 -0.03 -20.64 -5.95
CA ALA A 41 -0.54 -19.95 -7.12
C ALA A 41 -2.07 -19.76 -7.07
N TYR A 42 -2.83 -20.76 -6.63
CA TYR A 42 -4.27 -20.64 -6.41
C TYR A 42 -4.62 -19.58 -5.36
N LEU A 43 -3.96 -19.63 -4.20
CA LEU A 43 -4.18 -18.66 -3.12
C LEU A 43 -3.78 -17.24 -3.52
N MET A 44 -2.72 -17.09 -4.30
CA MET A 44 -2.34 -15.80 -4.88
C MET A 44 -3.44 -15.28 -5.81
N GLY A 45 -4.02 -16.14 -6.65
CA GLY A 45 -5.17 -15.81 -7.49
C GLY A 45 -6.39 -15.38 -6.68
N LEU A 46 -6.77 -16.12 -5.63
CA LEU A 46 -7.84 -15.74 -4.71
C LEU A 46 -7.59 -14.40 -4.03
N SER A 47 -6.35 -14.17 -3.60
CA SER A 47 -5.99 -12.94 -2.89
C SER A 47 -6.09 -11.69 -3.76
N ILE A 48 -5.93 -11.81 -5.09
CA ILE A 48 -6.18 -10.71 -6.03
C ILE A 48 -7.63 -10.23 -5.91
N GLY A 49 -8.58 -11.15 -5.71
CA GLY A 49 -9.99 -10.83 -5.46
C GLY A 49 -10.25 -10.08 -4.14
N VAL A 50 -9.32 -10.14 -3.20
CA VAL A 50 -9.38 -9.43 -1.91
C VAL A 50 -8.57 -8.15 -1.97
N HIS A 51 -7.27 -8.26 -2.22
CA HIS A 51 -6.36 -7.11 -2.33
C HIS A 51 -5.05 -7.49 -3.03
N ILE A 52 -4.62 -6.65 -3.97
CA ILE A 52 -3.45 -6.89 -4.81
C ILE A 52 -2.11 -6.84 -4.03
N LEU A 53 -2.09 -6.29 -2.82
CA LEU A 53 -0.88 -6.16 -1.98
C LEU A 53 -0.20 -7.50 -1.70
N ASN A 54 -0.93 -8.61 -1.72
CA ASN A 54 -0.34 -9.94 -1.52
C ASN A 54 0.70 -10.31 -2.59
N LEU A 55 0.63 -9.73 -3.80
CA LEU A 55 1.63 -9.94 -4.85
C LEU A 55 3.03 -9.46 -4.42
N LEU A 56 3.11 -8.56 -3.45
CA LEU A 56 4.38 -8.04 -2.95
C LEU A 56 5.16 -9.05 -2.10
N CYS A 57 4.58 -10.21 -1.74
CA CYS A 57 5.33 -11.31 -1.14
C CYS A 57 6.13 -12.14 -2.17
N ILE A 58 5.88 -11.97 -3.48
CA ILE A 58 6.58 -12.73 -4.54
C ILE A 58 8.10 -12.70 -4.40
N PRO A 59 8.78 -11.58 -4.11
CA PRO A 59 10.22 -11.59 -3.91
C PRO A 59 10.66 -12.54 -2.80
N ALA A 60 9.97 -12.54 -1.66
CA ALA A 60 10.27 -13.47 -0.58
C ALA A 60 10.15 -14.94 -1.03
N LEU A 61 9.09 -15.29 -1.79
CA LEU A 61 8.88 -16.63 -2.33
C LEU A 61 9.99 -17.05 -3.30
N VAL A 62 10.37 -16.15 -4.20
CA VAL A 62 11.45 -16.40 -5.18
C VAL A 62 12.79 -16.61 -4.46
N PHE A 63 13.06 -15.84 -3.40
CA PHE A 63 14.29 -15.99 -2.63
C PHE A 63 14.31 -17.29 -1.80
N ILE A 64 13.19 -17.75 -1.23
CA ILE A 64 13.08 -19.07 -0.61
C ILE A 64 13.44 -20.16 -1.64
N TYR A 65 12.84 -20.06 -2.84
CA TYR A 65 13.12 -21.00 -3.93
C TYR A 65 14.60 -20.98 -4.31
N TYR A 66 15.19 -19.81 -4.50
CA TYR A 66 16.60 -19.64 -4.85
C TYR A 66 17.52 -20.25 -3.78
N PHE A 67 17.33 -19.94 -2.52
CA PHE A 67 18.16 -20.44 -1.43
C PHE A 67 18.06 -21.97 -1.25
N ARG A 68 16.87 -22.53 -1.51
CA ARG A 68 16.67 -23.98 -1.42
C ARG A 68 17.30 -24.74 -2.57
N LYS A 69 17.30 -24.18 -3.77
CA LYS A 69 17.83 -24.84 -4.98
C LYS A 69 19.30 -24.54 -5.26
N THR A 70 19.91 -23.61 -4.52
CA THR A 70 21.31 -23.18 -4.76
C THR A 70 22.14 -23.36 -3.50
N ALA A 71 23.18 -24.19 -3.57
CA ALA A 71 24.09 -24.48 -2.44
C ALA A 71 24.89 -23.22 -2.04
N THR A 72 25.38 -22.46 -3.04
CA THR A 72 26.21 -21.26 -2.84
C THR A 72 25.47 -20.01 -3.31
N VAL A 73 25.30 -19.06 -2.40
CA VAL A 73 24.68 -17.75 -2.72
C VAL A 73 25.68 -16.87 -3.42
N THR A 74 25.31 -16.37 -4.60
CA THR A 74 26.14 -15.45 -5.39
C THR A 74 25.41 -14.15 -5.64
N TRP A 75 26.17 -13.04 -5.81
CA TRP A 75 25.55 -11.75 -6.12
C TRP A 75 24.77 -11.77 -7.45
N ARG A 76 25.22 -12.57 -8.44
CA ARG A 76 24.52 -12.78 -9.71
C ARG A 76 23.19 -13.52 -9.50
N GLY A 77 23.16 -14.51 -8.63
CA GLY A 77 21.94 -15.22 -8.25
C GLY A 77 20.94 -14.31 -7.52
N ILE A 78 21.43 -13.46 -6.62
CA ILE A 78 20.61 -12.44 -5.96
C ILE A 78 20.01 -11.46 -6.98
N ALA A 79 20.83 -10.90 -7.87
CA ALA A 79 20.38 -9.99 -8.90
C ALA A 79 19.34 -10.63 -9.85
N LEU A 80 19.59 -11.87 -10.27
CA LEU A 80 18.66 -12.62 -11.11
C LEU A 80 17.35 -12.92 -10.38
N SER A 81 17.39 -13.31 -9.12
CA SER A 81 16.19 -13.56 -8.31
C SER A 81 15.37 -12.28 -8.11
N THR A 82 16.02 -11.15 -7.90
CA THR A 82 15.36 -9.83 -7.83
C THR A 82 14.70 -9.47 -9.16
N LEU A 83 15.40 -9.67 -10.29
CA LEU A 83 14.86 -9.43 -11.63
C LEU A 83 13.64 -10.34 -11.92
N VAL A 84 13.76 -11.64 -11.62
CA VAL A 84 12.65 -12.60 -11.78
C VAL A 84 11.46 -12.22 -10.92
N SER A 85 11.69 -11.79 -9.68
CA SER A 85 10.63 -11.32 -8.77
C SER A 85 9.88 -10.12 -9.37
N GLY A 86 10.62 -9.13 -9.86
CA GLY A 86 10.05 -7.96 -10.52
C GLY A 86 9.27 -8.34 -11.78
N ALA A 87 9.86 -9.21 -12.63
CA ALA A 87 9.19 -9.70 -13.82
C ALA A 87 7.90 -10.46 -13.51
N MET A 88 7.88 -11.29 -12.46
CA MET A 88 6.67 -11.99 -12.02
C MET A 88 5.58 -11.03 -11.53
N ILE A 89 5.93 -10.03 -10.73
CA ILE A 89 4.97 -9.00 -10.29
C ILE A 89 4.39 -8.26 -11.49
N VAL A 90 5.23 -7.79 -12.41
CA VAL A 90 4.80 -7.11 -13.64
C VAL A 90 3.92 -8.02 -14.49
N PHE A 91 4.31 -9.29 -14.65
CA PHE A 91 3.55 -10.26 -15.44
C PHE A 91 2.15 -10.49 -14.85
N VAL A 92 2.03 -10.71 -13.55
CA VAL A 92 0.73 -10.93 -12.93
C VAL A 92 -0.11 -9.64 -12.93
N ASN A 93 0.49 -8.52 -12.50
CA ASN A 93 -0.24 -7.25 -12.33
C ASN A 93 -0.65 -6.61 -13.67
N ASN A 94 0.24 -6.63 -14.67
CA ASN A 94 0.04 -5.88 -15.92
C ASN A 94 -0.40 -6.77 -17.09
N ILE A 95 -0.22 -8.09 -17.01
CA ILE A 95 -0.58 -9.01 -18.08
C ILE A 95 -1.73 -9.92 -17.66
N ILE A 96 -1.58 -10.74 -16.62
CA ILE A 96 -2.64 -11.68 -16.25
C ILE A 96 -3.93 -10.93 -15.90
N ILE A 97 -3.86 -9.97 -14.98
CA ILE A 97 -5.06 -9.30 -14.47
C ILE A 97 -5.79 -8.51 -15.56
N PRO A 98 -5.19 -7.49 -16.21
CA PRO A 98 -5.94 -6.65 -17.14
C PRO A 98 -6.16 -7.30 -18.51
N TYR A 99 -5.16 -8.01 -19.08
CA TYR A 99 -5.31 -8.54 -20.43
C TYR A 99 -6.27 -9.71 -20.52
N THR A 100 -6.39 -10.52 -19.46
CA THR A 100 -7.41 -11.58 -19.44
C THR A 100 -8.81 -10.98 -19.57
N VAL A 101 -9.09 -9.91 -18.81
CA VAL A 101 -10.39 -9.23 -18.88
C VAL A 101 -10.53 -8.45 -20.20
N TRP A 102 -9.45 -7.82 -20.69
CA TRP A 102 -9.47 -7.09 -21.95
C TRP A 102 -9.80 -7.98 -23.15
N ILE A 103 -9.15 -9.15 -23.27
CA ILE A 103 -9.46 -10.12 -24.34
C ILE A 103 -10.92 -10.58 -24.22
N GLY A 104 -11.36 -10.91 -22.99
CA GLY A 104 -12.74 -11.29 -22.72
C GLY A 104 -13.74 -10.20 -23.11
N ALA A 105 -13.40 -8.92 -22.85
CA ALA A 105 -14.22 -7.77 -23.22
C ALA A 105 -14.33 -7.58 -24.75
N GLN A 106 -13.23 -7.81 -25.50
CA GLN A 106 -13.28 -7.76 -26.98
C GLN A 106 -14.16 -8.88 -27.54
N ILE A 107 -14.05 -10.10 -26.99
CA ILE A 107 -14.90 -11.23 -27.40
C ILE A 107 -16.36 -10.96 -27.02
N ASP A 108 -16.62 -10.39 -25.85
CA ASP A 108 -17.99 -10.04 -25.45
C ASP A 108 -18.58 -8.97 -26.36
N THR A 109 -17.79 -7.96 -26.76
CA THR A 109 -18.21 -6.97 -27.74
C THR A 109 -18.61 -7.61 -29.08
N LEU A 110 -17.82 -8.57 -29.56
CA LEU A 110 -18.16 -9.32 -30.79
C LEU A 110 -19.47 -10.11 -30.62
N PHE A 111 -19.65 -10.77 -29.47
CA PHE A 111 -20.83 -11.59 -29.20
C PHE A 111 -22.10 -10.76 -29.11
N VAL A 112 -22.04 -9.65 -28.38
CA VAL A 112 -23.18 -8.74 -28.20
C VAL A 112 -23.52 -7.99 -29.47
N ASN A 113 -22.52 -7.32 -30.10
CA ASN A 113 -22.78 -6.42 -31.20
C ASN A 113 -23.05 -7.14 -32.53
N THR A 114 -22.41 -8.32 -32.77
CA THR A 114 -22.51 -9.04 -34.06
C THR A 114 -23.53 -10.17 -33.96
N PHE A 115 -23.53 -10.96 -32.89
CA PHE A 115 -24.39 -12.13 -32.77
C PHE A 115 -25.65 -11.87 -31.94
N GLY A 116 -25.81 -10.69 -31.32
CA GLY A 116 -26.97 -10.35 -30.51
C GLY A 116 -27.11 -11.19 -29.23
N LEU A 117 -25.99 -11.75 -28.72
CA LEU A 117 -25.99 -12.56 -27.51
C LEU A 117 -26.02 -11.67 -26.26
N PRO A 118 -26.45 -12.18 -25.12
CA PRO A 118 -26.49 -11.42 -23.86
C PRO A 118 -25.11 -10.89 -23.45
N VAL A 119 -25.08 -9.72 -22.81
CA VAL A 119 -23.89 -9.13 -22.17
C VAL A 119 -23.25 -10.14 -21.21
N ASN A 120 -21.94 -10.19 -21.13
CA ASN A 120 -21.12 -11.14 -20.37
C ASN A 120 -21.06 -12.57 -20.94
N SER A 121 -21.74 -12.89 -22.05
CA SER A 121 -21.67 -14.23 -22.66
C SER A 121 -20.28 -14.52 -23.25
N GLY A 122 -19.68 -13.54 -23.91
CA GLY A 122 -18.37 -13.67 -24.56
C GLY A 122 -17.23 -13.85 -23.55
N ILE A 123 -17.18 -13.04 -22.51
CA ILE A 123 -16.14 -13.19 -21.47
C ILE A 123 -16.28 -14.51 -20.70
N THR A 124 -17.52 -14.97 -20.46
CA THR A 124 -17.78 -16.25 -19.79
C THR A 124 -17.25 -17.41 -20.63
N LEU A 125 -17.58 -17.46 -21.91
CA LEU A 125 -17.08 -18.51 -22.81
C LEU A 125 -15.54 -18.45 -22.94
N PHE A 126 -14.97 -17.26 -23.07
CA PHE A 126 -13.52 -17.07 -23.12
C PHE A 126 -12.83 -17.58 -21.86
N ALA A 127 -13.33 -17.23 -20.67
CA ALA A 127 -12.75 -17.66 -19.41
C ALA A 127 -12.76 -19.19 -19.26
N LEU A 128 -13.88 -19.84 -19.61
CA LEU A 128 -13.99 -21.30 -19.62
C LEU A 128 -13.02 -21.93 -20.62
N ALA A 129 -12.98 -21.43 -21.86
CA ALA A 129 -12.07 -21.92 -22.89
C ALA A 129 -10.60 -21.77 -22.50
N LEU A 130 -10.24 -20.64 -21.87
CA LEU A 130 -8.88 -20.37 -21.40
C LEU A 130 -8.47 -21.36 -20.31
N ILE A 131 -9.31 -21.57 -19.30
CA ILE A 131 -9.03 -22.50 -18.20
C ILE A 131 -8.91 -23.94 -18.73
N ILE A 132 -9.85 -24.38 -19.59
CA ILE A 132 -9.83 -25.71 -20.19
C ILE A 132 -8.59 -25.87 -21.08
N GLY A 133 -8.28 -24.87 -21.93
CA GLY A 133 -7.11 -24.89 -22.81
C GLY A 133 -5.78 -24.97 -22.05
N LEU A 134 -5.61 -24.17 -21.01
CA LEU A 134 -4.43 -24.22 -20.14
C LEU A 134 -4.34 -25.54 -19.39
N GLY A 135 -5.46 -26.06 -18.85
CA GLY A 135 -5.51 -27.35 -18.21
C GLY A 135 -5.11 -28.49 -19.14
N TRP A 136 -5.62 -28.47 -20.38
CA TRP A 136 -5.20 -29.41 -21.41
C TRP A 136 -3.71 -29.29 -21.78
N ALA A 137 -3.20 -28.06 -21.94
CA ALA A 137 -1.79 -27.81 -22.20
C ALA A 137 -0.89 -28.33 -21.05
N ALA A 138 -1.33 -28.14 -19.79
CA ALA A 138 -0.63 -28.67 -18.62
C ALA A 138 -0.61 -30.21 -18.63
N TRP A 139 -1.73 -30.84 -18.94
CA TRP A 139 -1.82 -32.30 -19.09
C TRP A 139 -0.92 -32.81 -20.22
N ALA A 140 -0.92 -32.14 -21.38
CA ALA A 140 -0.04 -32.50 -22.50
C ALA A 140 1.46 -32.32 -22.16
N ALA A 141 1.82 -31.26 -21.41
CA ALA A 141 3.18 -31.05 -20.91
C ALA A 141 3.59 -32.17 -19.95
N HIS A 142 2.69 -32.56 -19.05
CA HIS A 142 2.91 -33.69 -18.12
C HIS A 142 3.19 -34.99 -18.88
N ARG A 143 2.35 -35.34 -19.85
CA ARG A 143 2.53 -36.56 -20.67
C ARG A 143 3.85 -36.58 -21.45
N ARG A 144 4.36 -35.39 -21.82
CA ARG A 144 5.66 -35.23 -22.53
C ARG A 144 6.86 -35.16 -21.59
N GLY A 145 6.68 -35.33 -20.27
CA GLY A 145 7.75 -35.24 -19.26
C GLY A 145 8.33 -33.84 -19.08
N ARG A 146 7.66 -32.79 -19.55
CA ARG A 146 8.13 -31.39 -19.42
C ARG A 146 7.71 -30.80 -18.06
N VAL A 147 8.41 -31.22 -17.01
CA VAL A 147 8.03 -30.90 -15.61
C VAL A 147 7.91 -29.40 -15.36
N LEU A 148 8.90 -28.60 -15.75
CA LEU A 148 8.87 -27.16 -15.53
C LEU A 148 7.69 -26.48 -16.24
N LEU A 149 7.46 -26.83 -17.51
CA LEU A 149 6.34 -26.30 -18.28
C LEU A 149 4.98 -26.69 -17.67
N ASN A 150 4.88 -27.93 -17.18
CA ASN A 150 3.67 -28.40 -16.51
C ASN A 150 3.38 -27.58 -15.24
N ILE A 151 4.39 -27.33 -14.40
CA ILE A 151 4.25 -26.53 -13.16
C ILE A 151 3.83 -25.10 -13.52
N ILE A 152 4.45 -24.46 -14.53
CA ILE A 152 4.11 -23.11 -14.98
C ILE A 152 2.67 -23.06 -15.46
N LEU A 153 2.24 -23.98 -16.32
CA LEU A 153 0.88 -24.01 -16.87
C LEU A 153 -0.16 -24.28 -15.77
N LEU A 154 0.08 -25.22 -14.87
CA LEU A 154 -0.79 -25.50 -13.72
C LEU A 154 -0.87 -24.28 -12.80
N SER A 155 0.25 -23.65 -12.47
CA SER A 155 0.25 -22.45 -11.62
C SER A 155 -0.51 -21.30 -12.26
N THR A 156 -0.32 -21.06 -13.57
CA THR A 156 -1.08 -20.04 -14.31
C THR A 156 -2.57 -20.36 -14.31
N THR A 157 -2.96 -21.62 -14.57
CA THR A 157 -4.36 -22.06 -14.49
C THR A 157 -4.94 -21.80 -13.10
N MET A 158 -4.20 -22.13 -12.05
CA MET A 158 -4.67 -21.96 -10.68
C MET A 158 -4.75 -20.49 -10.25
N ILE A 159 -3.84 -19.63 -10.72
CA ILE A 159 -4.00 -18.18 -10.55
C ILE A 159 -5.30 -17.71 -11.19
N LEU A 160 -5.59 -18.11 -12.43
CA LEU A 160 -6.82 -17.71 -13.12
C LEU A 160 -8.08 -18.26 -12.46
N VAL A 161 -8.06 -19.51 -11.98
CA VAL A 161 -9.17 -20.09 -11.21
C VAL A 161 -9.40 -19.31 -9.91
N GLY A 162 -8.35 -18.99 -9.15
CA GLY A 162 -8.48 -18.15 -7.96
C GLY A 162 -8.98 -16.75 -8.29
N TYR A 163 -8.40 -16.12 -9.31
CA TYR A 163 -8.78 -14.79 -9.77
C TYR A 163 -10.20 -14.71 -10.31
N SER A 164 -10.77 -15.81 -10.84
CA SER A 164 -12.17 -15.85 -11.30
C SER A 164 -13.18 -15.53 -10.20
N SER A 165 -12.80 -15.61 -8.93
CA SER A 165 -13.60 -15.11 -7.80
C SER A 165 -13.98 -13.64 -7.95
N TYR A 166 -13.19 -12.86 -8.69
CA TYR A 166 -13.46 -11.46 -9.01
C TYR A 166 -14.72 -11.28 -9.87
N ALA A 167 -15.18 -12.31 -10.57
CA ALA A 167 -16.45 -12.30 -11.30
C ALA A 167 -17.66 -12.01 -10.39
N SER A 168 -17.55 -12.33 -9.09
CA SER A 168 -18.57 -11.98 -8.10
C SER A 168 -18.88 -10.49 -8.06
N VAL A 169 -17.89 -9.63 -8.35
CA VAL A 169 -18.06 -8.17 -8.42
C VAL A 169 -19.00 -7.79 -9.56
N THR A 170 -18.79 -8.35 -10.76
CA THR A 170 -19.66 -8.13 -11.92
C THR A 170 -21.06 -8.69 -11.72
N ILE A 171 -21.18 -9.90 -11.15
CA ILE A 171 -22.47 -10.53 -10.85
C ILE A 171 -23.28 -9.66 -9.87
N ARG A 172 -22.65 -9.17 -8.81
CA ARG A 172 -23.31 -8.29 -7.84
C ARG A 172 -23.66 -6.94 -8.42
N ALA A 173 -22.77 -6.34 -9.23
CA ALA A 173 -23.04 -5.08 -9.92
C ALA A 173 -24.25 -5.21 -10.87
N ALA A 174 -24.37 -6.32 -11.59
CA ALA A 174 -25.52 -6.59 -12.46
C ALA A 174 -26.86 -6.71 -11.70
N ALA A 175 -26.84 -7.06 -10.41
CA ALA A 175 -28.01 -7.05 -9.53
C ALA A 175 -28.42 -5.62 -9.07
N ASN A 176 -27.68 -4.60 -9.49
CA ASN A 176 -27.94 -3.19 -9.23
C ASN A 176 -28.18 -2.85 -7.74
N PRO A 177 -27.23 -3.16 -6.83
CA PRO A 177 -27.38 -2.87 -5.41
C PRO A 177 -27.40 -1.33 -5.17
N PRO A 178 -27.95 -0.87 -4.03
CA PRO A 178 -28.03 0.56 -3.71
C PRO A 178 -26.68 1.30 -3.73
N MET A 179 -25.60 0.61 -3.40
CA MET A 179 -24.23 1.10 -3.53
C MET A 179 -23.50 0.29 -4.60
N ASN A 180 -23.41 0.85 -5.81
CA ASN A 180 -22.78 0.22 -6.97
C ASN A 180 -21.71 1.16 -7.56
N SER A 181 -20.60 1.30 -6.84
CA SER A 181 -19.51 2.18 -7.24
C SER A 181 -18.89 1.73 -8.57
N ASN A 182 -18.79 2.64 -9.55
CA ASN A 182 -18.29 2.41 -10.91
C ASN A 182 -19.09 1.37 -11.73
N ASN A 183 -20.17 0.84 -11.20
CA ASN A 183 -21.09 -0.11 -11.86
C ASN A 183 -20.39 -1.13 -12.80
N PRO A 184 -19.50 -2.00 -12.31
CA PRO A 184 -18.74 -2.95 -13.13
C PRO A 184 -19.59 -4.16 -13.57
N ASN A 185 -20.78 -3.92 -14.16
CA ASN A 185 -21.74 -4.93 -14.56
C ASN A 185 -21.42 -5.59 -15.91
N ASN A 186 -20.40 -5.12 -16.60
CA ASN A 186 -19.93 -5.64 -17.87
C ASN A 186 -18.40 -5.67 -17.95
N PRO A 187 -17.78 -6.41 -18.90
CA PRO A 187 -16.32 -6.59 -18.94
C PRO A 187 -15.53 -5.30 -19.14
N HIS A 188 -16.04 -4.32 -19.89
CA HIS A 188 -15.35 -3.05 -20.11
C HIS A 188 -15.35 -2.18 -18.84
N ALA A 189 -16.48 -2.12 -18.12
CA ALA A 189 -16.55 -1.42 -16.85
C ALA A 189 -15.69 -2.13 -15.78
N LEU A 190 -15.64 -3.47 -15.79
CA LEU A 190 -14.75 -4.25 -14.93
C LEU A 190 -13.28 -3.95 -15.25
N LEU A 191 -12.90 -3.86 -16.52
CA LEU A 191 -11.54 -3.51 -16.95
C LEU A 191 -11.13 -2.11 -16.47
N SER A 192 -12.01 -1.12 -16.59
CA SER A 192 -11.80 0.24 -16.08
C SER A 192 -11.59 0.26 -14.56
N LEU A 193 -12.37 -0.53 -13.82
CA LEU A 193 -12.19 -0.71 -12.37
C LEU A 193 -10.82 -1.31 -12.03
N LEU A 194 -10.41 -2.36 -12.74
CA LEU A 194 -9.12 -3.04 -12.54
C LEU A 194 -7.92 -2.14 -12.88
N ASN A 195 -8.02 -1.37 -13.95
CA ASN A 195 -7.02 -0.39 -14.34
C ASN A 195 -7.00 0.84 -13.42
N ARG A 196 -7.98 0.97 -12.52
CA ARG A 196 -8.12 2.10 -11.61
C ARG A 196 -8.21 3.44 -12.35
N ASP A 197 -8.84 3.46 -13.53
CA ASP A 197 -8.96 4.63 -14.40
C ASP A 197 -9.52 5.87 -13.65
N GLN A 198 -10.37 5.65 -12.64
CA GLN A 198 -10.97 6.71 -11.81
C GLN A 198 -9.99 7.48 -10.93
N TYR A 199 -8.77 6.96 -10.72
CA TYR A 199 -7.77 7.61 -9.86
C TYR A 199 -6.73 8.43 -10.64
N GLY A 200 -6.75 8.36 -11.97
CA GLY A 200 -5.77 8.99 -12.84
C GLY A 200 -4.35 8.38 -12.72
N ASP A 201 -3.45 8.90 -13.53
CA ASP A 201 -2.05 8.47 -13.56
C ASP A 201 -1.22 9.22 -12.51
N ARG A 202 -0.36 8.47 -11.81
CA ARG A 202 0.64 9.02 -10.88
C ARG A 202 2.03 8.77 -11.44
N PRO A 203 2.80 9.80 -11.77
CA PRO A 203 4.15 9.61 -12.30
C PRO A 203 5.07 9.07 -11.20
N LEU A 204 5.84 8.01 -11.50
CA LEU A 204 6.74 7.38 -10.52
C LEU A 204 8.21 7.72 -10.77
N LEU A 205 8.68 7.55 -12.00
CA LEU A 205 10.09 7.72 -12.37
C LEU A 205 10.33 9.00 -13.17
N TYR A 206 9.42 9.33 -14.07
CA TYR A 206 9.48 10.49 -14.93
C TYR A 206 8.09 11.05 -15.17
N GLY A 207 7.91 12.36 -15.08
CA GLY A 207 6.61 12.99 -15.28
C GLY A 207 6.56 14.45 -14.87
N ALA A 208 5.37 15.03 -15.03
CA ALA A 208 5.12 16.42 -14.71
C ALA A 208 5.05 16.67 -13.20
N GLN A 209 5.47 17.87 -12.78
CA GLN A 209 5.29 18.40 -11.44
C GLN A 209 3.94 19.13 -11.32
N TYR A 210 3.52 19.42 -10.08
CA TYR A 210 2.26 20.12 -9.81
C TYR A 210 2.14 21.48 -10.52
N SER A 211 3.26 22.13 -10.79
CA SER A 211 3.32 23.46 -11.41
C SER A 211 3.45 23.44 -12.93
N ALA A 212 3.52 22.26 -13.56
CA ALA A 212 3.66 22.13 -14.99
C ALA A 212 2.39 22.62 -15.71
N PRO A 213 2.48 23.65 -16.57
CA PRO A 213 1.32 24.13 -17.31
C PRO A 213 0.82 23.06 -18.29
N PRO A 214 -0.49 22.93 -18.47
CA PRO A 214 -1.04 22.05 -19.49
C PRO A 214 -0.78 22.64 -20.88
N GLU A 215 -0.30 21.81 -21.81
CA GLU A 215 -0.08 22.16 -23.22
C GLU A 215 -1.20 21.61 -24.11
N GLY A 216 -1.77 20.48 -23.72
CA GLY A 216 -2.86 19.83 -24.43
C GLY A 216 -3.60 18.83 -23.56
N VAL A 217 -4.52 18.11 -24.15
CA VAL A 217 -5.35 17.12 -23.47
C VAL A 217 -4.97 15.70 -23.86
N LYS A 218 -5.05 14.78 -22.91
CA LYS A 218 -4.98 13.34 -23.17
C LYS A 218 -6.38 12.78 -23.26
N GLU A 219 -6.70 12.21 -24.39
CA GLU A 219 -7.96 11.55 -24.65
C GLU A 219 -7.79 10.04 -24.76
N LYS A 220 -8.78 9.30 -24.27
CA LYS A 220 -8.85 7.84 -24.36
C LYS A 220 -10.21 7.42 -24.88
N LYS A 221 -10.23 6.51 -25.86
CA LYS A 221 -11.48 5.85 -26.25
C LYS A 221 -11.82 4.80 -25.21
N VAL A 222 -13.01 4.91 -24.64
CA VAL A 222 -13.57 3.95 -23.68
C VAL A 222 -14.82 3.30 -24.25
N TRP A 223 -15.00 2.02 -23.96
CA TRP A 223 -16.21 1.31 -24.30
C TRP A 223 -17.26 1.49 -23.21
N TYR A 224 -18.50 1.66 -23.62
CA TYR A 224 -19.65 1.68 -22.72
C TYR A 224 -20.81 0.90 -23.33
N LEU A 225 -21.72 0.42 -22.48
CA LEU A 225 -22.95 -0.24 -22.88
C LEU A 225 -24.04 0.83 -23.05
N ASP A 226 -24.62 0.90 -24.25
CA ASP A 226 -25.70 1.84 -24.56
C ASP A 226 -27.07 1.31 -24.07
N GLU A 227 -28.09 2.15 -24.08
CA GLU A 227 -29.47 1.81 -23.73
C GLU A 227 -30.05 0.69 -24.60
N ASP A 228 -29.60 0.58 -25.85
CA ASP A 228 -29.94 -0.49 -26.78
C ASP A 228 -29.28 -1.84 -26.45
N GLY A 229 -28.49 -1.93 -25.38
CA GLY A 229 -27.76 -3.11 -24.97
C GLY A 229 -26.55 -3.45 -25.87
N LYS A 230 -26.02 -2.49 -26.63
CA LYS A 230 -24.85 -2.64 -27.50
C LYS A 230 -23.65 -1.86 -27.00
N TYR A 231 -22.47 -2.39 -27.23
CA TYR A 231 -21.22 -1.67 -26.91
C TYR A 231 -20.94 -0.59 -27.95
N LYS A 232 -20.71 0.64 -27.47
CA LYS A 232 -20.28 1.80 -28.24
C LYS A 232 -19.00 2.39 -27.64
N THR A 233 -18.30 3.23 -28.39
CA THR A 233 -17.10 3.94 -27.91
C THR A 233 -17.39 5.41 -27.70
N ALA A 234 -16.89 5.97 -26.60
CA ALA A 234 -16.85 7.40 -26.35
C ALA A 234 -15.40 7.84 -26.15
N THR A 235 -15.11 9.09 -26.49
CA THR A 235 -13.82 9.71 -26.18
C THR A 235 -13.96 10.44 -24.84
N VAL A 236 -13.13 10.10 -23.87
CA VAL A 236 -13.10 10.74 -22.56
C VAL A 236 -11.77 11.41 -22.31
N LEU A 237 -11.78 12.54 -21.64
CA LEU A 237 -10.60 13.22 -21.15
C LEU A 237 -10.00 12.44 -19.98
N THR A 238 -8.74 12.04 -20.07
CA THR A 238 -8.04 11.28 -19.01
C THR A 238 -6.96 12.08 -18.31
N GLY A 239 -6.59 13.25 -18.83
CA GLY A 239 -5.56 14.10 -18.23
C GLY A 239 -5.06 15.15 -19.20
N TYR A 240 -3.90 15.70 -18.87
CA TYR A 240 -3.24 16.73 -19.66
C TYR A 240 -1.88 16.27 -20.15
N THR A 241 -1.45 16.80 -21.29
CA THR A 241 -0.06 16.74 -21.75
C THR A 241 0.67 17.99 -21.27
N HIS A 242 1.98 17.87 -21.06
CA HIS A 242 2.84 18.95 -20.60
C HIS A 242 4.07 19.01 -21.49
N ALA A 243 4.64 20.20 -21.67
CA ALA A 243 5.86 20.37 -22.42
C ALA A 243 7.03 19.57 -21.78
N PRO A 244 7.92 18.95 -22.61
CA PRO A 244 9.04 18.14 -22.11
C PRO A 244 9.94 18.85 -21.11
N GLU A 245 10.05 20.17 -21.21
CA GLU A 245 10.84 21.02 -20.31
C GLU A 245 10.31 21.08 -18.87
N PHE A 246 9.02 20.77 -18.65
CA PHE A 246 8.40 20.66 -17.33
C PHE A 246 8.33 19.25 -16.79
N MET A 247 8.89 18.29 -17.52
CA MET A 247 8.97 16.89 -17.11
C MET A 247 10.28 16.66 -16.35
N GLN A 248 10.20 15.99 -15.21
CA GLN A 248 11.37 15.74 -14.36
C GLN A 248 11.51 14.25 -14.01
N LEU A 249 12.72 13.86 -13.66
CA LEU A 249 12.99 12.58 -13.00
C LEU A 249 12.54 12.64 -11.54
N PHE A 250 11.99 11.52 -11.05
CA PHE A 250 11.57 11.35 -9.68
C PHE A 250 10.53 12.39 -9.22
N PRO A 251 9.39 12.55 -9.93
CA PRO A 251 8.39 13.57 -9.66
C PRO A 251 7.53 13.19 -8.45
N ARG A 252 7.90 13.65 -7.27
CA ARG A 252 7.15 13.37 -6.02
C ARG A 252 6.04 14.38 -5.77
N MET A 253 6.19 15.61 -6.25
CA MET A 253 5.22 16.70 -6.11
C MET A 253 4.39 16.87 -7.40
N TRP A 254 3.64 15.85 -7.77
CA TRP A 254 2.95 15.74 -9.06
C TRP A 254 1.51 16.30 -9.06
N ASN A 255 0.85 16.32 -7.90
CA ASN A 255 -0.59 16.61 -7.83
C ASN A 255 -0.86 18.12 -7.89
N TYR A 256 -1.28 18.60 -9.04
CA TYR A 256 -1.57 20.01 -9.28
C TYR A 256 -2.67 20.60 -8.37
N SER A 257 -3.61 19.76 -7.87
CA SER A 257 -4.71 20.24 -7.01
C SER A 257 -4.25 20.70 -5.63
N LYS A 258 -3.00 20.37 -5.22
CA LYS A 258 -2.48 20.70 -3.88
C LYS A 258 -1.79 22.05 -3.82
N GLY A 259 -1.26 22.55 -4.93
CA GLY A 259 -0.61 23.86 -5.04
C GLY A 259 0.75 23.96 -4.34
N GLU A 260 1.40 25.11 -4.50
CA GLU A 260 2.75 25.40 -3.98
C GLU A 260 2.83 25.29 -2.45
N LYS A 261 1.87 25.90 -1.74
CA LYS A 261 1.89 26.00 -0.26
C LYS A 261 1.98 24.63 0.40
N ALA A 262 1.17 23.67 -0.04
CA ALA A 262 1.14 22.33 0.55
C ALA A 262 2.46 21.56 0.38
N TYR A 263 3.12 21.74 -0.75
CA TYR A 263 4.41 21.08 -1.00
C TYR A 263 5.59 21.80 -0.37
N LYS A 264 5.61 23.14 -0.42
CA LYS A 264 6.69 23.96 0.10
C LYS A 264 7.01 23.66 1.56
N GLU A 265 5.98 23.48 2.38
CA GLU A 265 6.15 23.18 3.80
C GLU A 265 6.89 21.87 4.07
N TRP A 266 6.76 20.86 3.20
CA TRP A 266 7.39 19.56 3.36
C TRP A 266 8.69 19.39 2.59
N ALA A 267 8.85 20.12 1.48
CA ALA A 267 9.94 19.94 0.53
C ALA A 267 11.06 20.96 0.70
N ALA A 268 10.77 22.17 1.19
CA ALA A 268 11.79 23.19 1.38
C ALA A 268 12.75 22.79 2.52
N TYR A 269 14.02 22.86 2.24
CA TYR A 269 15.12 22.55 3.18
C TYR A 269 16.10 23.70 3.34
N ARG A 270 15.80 24.84 2.72
CA ARG A 270 16.57 26.07 2.81
C ARG A 270 15.67 27.20 3.26
N THR A 271 16.25 28.18 3.94
CA THR A 271 15.60 29.44 4.26
C THR A 271 16.30 30.59 3.56
N LYS A 272 15.53 31.64 3.30
CA LYS A 272 16.04 32.92 2.79
C LYS A 272 15.42 34.07 3.57
N THR A 273 16.14 35.16 3.71
CA THR A 273 15.62 36.35 4.36
C THR A 273 14.89 37.21 3.33
N GLU A 274 13.61 37.37 3.48
CA GLU A 274 12.77 38.18 2.62
C GLU A 274 11.95 39.21 3.42
N THR A 275 11.42 40.22 2.71
CA THR A 275 10.41 41.11 3.28
C THR A 275 9.13 40.33 3.51
N LEU A 276 8.66 40.31 4.76
CA LEU A 276 7.43 39.61 5.15
C LEU A 276 6.22 40.28 4.53
N ARG A 277 5.28 39.48 4.06
CA ARG A 277 4.01 39.91 3.50
C ARG A 277 2.86 39.18 4.20
N ASP A 278 1.72 39.84 4.29
CA ASP A 278 0.50 39.22 4.80
C ASP A 278 -0.15 38.28 3.75
N ASP A 279 -1.29 37.70 4.12
CA ASP A 279 -2.05 36.79 3.24
C ASP A 279 -2.62 37.50 1.98
N LYS A 280 -2.67 38.84 1.97
CA LYS A 280 -3.08 39.66 0.82
C LYS A 280 -1.90 40.10 -0.04
N GLY A 281 -0.65 39.76 0.36
CA GLY A 281 0.57 40.12 -0.32
C GLY A 281 1.10 41.52 0.03
N GLU A 282 0.50 42.22 1.01
CA GLU A 282 0.98 43.52 1.48
C GLU A 282 2.19 43.36 2.39
N VAL A 283 3.12 44.33 2.32
CA VAL A 283 4.35 44.33 3.10
C VAL A 283 4.04 44.57 4.58
N LEU A 284 4.35 43.62 5.43
CA LEU A 284 4.28 43.79 6.88
C LEU A 284 5.34 44.85 7.32
N ARG A 285 4.90 45.78 8.17
CA ARG A 285 5.72 46.89 8.67
C ARG A 285 5.79 46.84 10.19
N ASP A 286 6.95 47.25 10.72
CA ASP A 286 7.14 47.42 12.17
C ASP A 286 6.39 48.69 12.68
N ALA A 287 6.43 48.91 14.00
CA ALA A 287 5.81 50.06 14.64
C ALA A 287 6.38 51.42 14.14
N GLN A 288 7.52 51.41 13.46
CA GLN A 288 8.16 52.58 12.86
C GLN A 288 7.90 52.69 11.34
N GLY A 289 7.03 51.84 10.77
CA GLY A 289 6.68 51.83 9.37
C GLY A 289 7.72 51.20 8.42
N ARG A 290 8.78 50.58 8.95
CA ARG A 290 9.83 49.95 8.14
C ARG A 290 9.41 48.53 7.74
N PRO A 291 9.75 48.04 6.51
CA PRO A 291 9.48 46.69 6.09
C PRO A 291 10.07 45.66 7.05
N MET A 292 9.26 44.79 7.59
CA MET A 292 9.72 43.66 8.39
C MET A 292 10.39 42.62 7.49
N ARG A 293 11.60 42.18 7.89
CA ARG A 293 12.32 41.10 7.25
C ARG A 293 12.32 39.88 8.17
N GLY A 294 12.13 38.70 7.59
CA GLY A 294 12.17 37.44 8.31
C GLY A 294 12.64 36.29 7.44
N GLU A 295 12.96 35.19 8.08
CA GLU A 295 13.30 33.97 7.38
C GLU A 295 12.04 33.35 6.78
N THR A 296 12.08 33.07 5.49
CA THR A 296 11.06 32.35 4.75
C THR A 296 11.65 31.11 4.10
N LEU A 297 10.82 30.11 3.85
CA LEU A 297 11.26 28.92 3.14
C LEU A 297 11.65 29.27 1.70
N ASP A 298 12.87 28.90 1.30
CA ASP A 298 13.31 28.97 -0.09
C ASP A 298 12.89 27.69 -0.82
N PHE A 299 12.10 27.85 -1.88
CA PHE A 299 11.47 26.72 -2.55
C PHE A 299 11.35 26.96 -4.06
N GLY A 300 11.77 25.95 -4.82
CA GLY A 300 11.62 25.89 -6.26
C GLY A 300 12.43 26.91 -7.03
N ARG A 301 12.34 26.84 -8.34
CA ARG A 301 12.91 27.82 -9.27
C ARG A 301 11.77 28.52 -9.99
N LYS A 302 11.88 29.83 -10.15
CA LYS A 302 10.96 30.57 -11.00
C LYS A 302 11.26 30.26 -12.46
N ARG A 303 10.28 29.75 -13.19
CA ARG A 303 10.36 29.49 -14.61
C ARG A 303 9.25 30.25 -15.33
N ALA A 304 9.63 31.06 -16.31
CA ALA A 304 8.68 31.71 -17.19
C ALA A 304 8.26 30.76 -18.33
N TYR A 305 7.01 30.85 -18.74
CA TYR A 305 6.46 30.15 -19.90
C TYR A 305 5.43 31.04 -20.60
N THR A 306 5.20 30.83 -21.87
CA THR A 306 4.15 31.50 -22.62
C THR A 306 2.94 30.57 -22.69
N ASP A 307 1.79 31.04 -22.22
CA ASP A 307 0.57 30.26 -22.25
C ASP A 307 -0.07 30.23 -23.66
N SER A 308 -1.16 29.49 -23.82
CA SER A 308 -1.89 29.36 -25.09
C SER A 308 -2.51 30.67 -25.61
N TYR A 309 -2.56 31.70 -24.79
CA TYR A 309 -3.04 33.03 -25.13
C TYR A 309 -1.91 34.00 -25.50
N GLY A 310 -0.64 33.53 -25.46
CA GLY A 310 0.54 34.35 -25.75
C GLY A 310 1.02 35.19 -24.55
N GLU A 311 0.47 35.00 -23.34
CA GLU A 311 0.88 35.69 -22.14
C GLU A 311 2.04 35.00 -21.46
N THR A 312 3.07 35.77 -21.07
CA THR A 312 4.19 35.24 -20.28
C THR A 312 3.81 35.14 -18.82
N ARG A 313 3.77 33.90 -18.31
CA ARG A 313 3.49 33.59 -16.90
C ARG A 313 4.71 32.97 -16.23
N THR A 314 4.75 33.01 -14.92
CA THR A 314 5.83 32.41 -14.11
C THR A 314 5.26 31.39 -13.16
N VAL A 315 5.86 30.21 -13.13
CA VAL A 315 5.55 29.13 -12.17
C VAL A 315 6.73 28.85 -11.27
N THR A 316 6.46 28.32 -10.08
CA THR A 316 7.50 27.79 -9.18
C THR A 316 7.69 26.33 -9.44
N GLU A 317 8.78 25.94 -10.08
CA GLU A 317 9.12 24.58 -10.42
C GLU A 317 9.96 23.95 -9.31
N PRO A 318 9.53 22.83 -8.70
CA PRO A 318 10.35 22.12 -7.71
C PRO A 318 11.63 21.60 -8.33
N THR A 319 12.72 21.63 -7.58
CA THR A 319 13.99 21.04 -7.98
C THR A 319 14.01 19.53 -7.70
N PHE A 320 14.95 18.79 -8.33
CA PHE A 320 15.16 17.37 -8.03
C PHE A 320 15.44 17.11 -6.55
N TRP A 321 16.27 17.93 -5.90
CA TRP A 321 16.60 17.74 -4.48
C TRP A 321 15.43 18.05 -3.54
N GLU A 322 14.54 18.95 -3.91
CA GLU A 322 13.30 19.19 -3.18
C GLU A 322 12.34 17.99 -3.32
N ASN A 323 12.29 17.33 -4.48
CA ASN A 323 11.56 16.05 -4.62
C ASN A 323 12.17 14.95 -3.74
N VAL A 324 13.49 14.85 -3.67
CA VAL A 324 14.17 13.89 -2.78
C VAL A 324 13.87 14.22 -1.32
N HIS A 325 13.98 15.50 -0.93
CA HIS A 325 13.65 15.92 0.44
C HIS A 325 12.18 15.64 0.80
N PHE A 326 11.25 15.92 -0.12
CA PHE A 326 9.84 15.61 0.04
C PHE A 326 9.59 14.10 0.23
N PHE A 327 10.27 13.25 -0.55
CA PHE A 327 10.17 11.81 -0.39
C PHE A 327 10.60 11.35 1.01
N PHE A 328 11.74 11.81 1.50
CA PHE A 328 12.21 11.39 2.82
C PHE A 328 11.41 12.02 3.96
N ASN A 329 11.10 13.31 3.88
CA ASN A 329 10.45 14.03 4.97
C ASN A 329 8.95 13.74 5.06
N TYR A 330 8.24 13.83 3.91
CA TYR A 330 6.81 13.59 3.91
C TYR A 330 6.46 12.11 3.68
N GLN A 331 6.90 11.53 2.55
CA GLN A 331 6.40 10.21 2.15
C GLN A 331 6.96 9.10 3.02
N LEU A 332 8.26 9.12 3.34
CA LEU A 332 8.88 8.08 4.15
C LEU A 332 8.74 8.35 5.65
N SER A 333 9.07 9.56 6.12
CA SER A 333 9.05 9.87 7.55
C SER A 333 7.62 10.03 8.08
N TYR A 334 6.83 10.93 7.48
CA TYR A 334 5.48 11.23 7.97
C TYR A 334 4.44 10.16 7.61
N MET A 335 4.42 9.67 6.35
CA MET A 335 3.40 8.74 5.86
C MET A 335 3.72 7.25 6.08
N TYR A 336 4.94 6.89 6.49
CA TYR A 336 5.30 5.51 6.80
C TYR A 336 5.93 5.36 8.18
N TRP A 337 7.05 6.07 8.46
CA TRP A 337 7.78 5.89 9.71
C TRP A 337 6.96 6.29 10.93
N ARG A 338 6.16 7.34 10.86
CA ARG A 338 5.23 7.75 11.91
C ARG A 338 4.22 6.64 12.23
N TYR A 339 3.64 6.01 11.21
CA TYR A 339 2.71 4.88 11.38
C TYR A 339 3.41 3.65 11.97
N PHE A 340 4.66 3.38 11.54
CA PHE A 340 5.47 2.32 12.12
C PHE A 340 5.69 2.56 13.62
N MET A 341 6.04 3.79 14.00
CA MET A 341 6.23 4.16 15.41
C MET A 341 4.93 4.07 16.22
N TRP A 342 3.76 4.38 15.63
CA TRP A 342 2.47 4.17 16.31
C TRP A 342 2.25 2.72 16.74
N ASN A 343 2.67 1.77 15.93
CA ASN A 343 2.48 0.36 16.20
C ASN A 343 3.49 -0.22 17.21
N PHE A 344 4.70 0.34 17.27
CA PHE A 344 5.80 -0.27 18.02
C PHE A 344 6.40 0.62 19.13
N VAL A 345 6.02 1.87 19.20
CA VAL A 345 6.49 2.82 20.24
C VAL A 345 5.33 3.41 21.02
N GLY A 346 4.26 3.81 20.32
CA GLY A 346 3.04 4.35 20.86
C GLY A 346 2.52 5.54 20.06
N ARG A 347 1.29 5.96 20.35
CA ARG A 347 0.53 6.96 19.61
C ARG A 347 0.01 8.06 20.50
N GLN A 348 0.08 9.29 20.04
CA GLN A 348 -0.36 10.46 20.80
C GLN A 348 -1.89 10.62 20.82
N SER A 349 -2.53 10.46 19.68
CA SER A 349 -3.99 10.53 19.50
C SER A 349 -4.41 9.87 18.18
N ASP A 350 -5.71 9.66 18.00
CA ASP A 350 -6.33 9.19 16.75
C ASP A 350 -6.77 10.34 15.83
N ILE A 351 -6.52 11.58 16.22
CA ILE A 351 -6.82 12.78 15.43
C ILE A 351 -5.77 12.94 14.33
N GLN A 352 -6.22 13.15 13.10
CA GLN A 352 -5.33 13.41 11.97
C GLN A 352 -4.61 14.75 12.16
N PRO A 353 -3.26 14.76 12.23
CA PRO A 353 -2.52 15.99 12.49
C PRO A 353 -2.48 16.89 11.26
N SER A 354 -2.42 18.19 11.48
CA SER A 354 -1.81 19.12 10.54
C SER A 354 -0.30 19.23 10.85
N ARG A 355 0.51 19.59 9.86
CA ARG A 355 1.96 19.74 10.07
C ARG A 355 2.32 20.71 11.21
N THR A 356 1.46 21.68 11.46
CA THR A 356 1.68 22.73 12.46
C THR A 356 1.27 22.31 13.88
N THR A 357 0.56 21.20 14.05
CA THR A 357 0.11 20.73 15.36
C THR A 357 1.08 19.73 15.95
N ILE A 358 1.55 20.00 17.17
CA ILE A 358 2.34 19.06 17.97
C ILE A 358 1.45 18.26 18.94
N THR A 359 0.14 18.54 18.94
CA THR A 359 -0.84 17.96 19.86
C THR A 359 -1.49 16.69 19.36
N ASP A 360 -1.44 16.44 18.03
CA ASP A 360 -2.25 15.40 17.42
C ASP A 360 -1.44 14.47 16.52
N GLY A 361 -1.80 13.18 16.55
CA GLY A 361 -1.37 12.16 15.61
C GLY A 361 0.12 11.91 15.49
N ASN A 362 0.93 12.35 16.42
CA ASN A 362 2.34 12.02 16.48
C ASN A 362 2.54 10.64 17.13
N TRP A 363 3.76 10.08 17.04
CA TRP A 363 4.12 8.96 17.90
C TRP A 363 4.50 9.46 19.30
N LEU A 364 4.35 8.59 20.31
CA LEU A 364 4.60 8.93 21.71
C LEU A 364 5.20 7.73 22.42
N SER A 365 6.34 7.91 23.08
CA SER A 365 7.05 6.78 23.69
C SER A 365 6.63 6.48 25.12
N GLY A 366 6.16 7.48 25.86
CA GLY A 366 5.98 7.44 27.31
C GLY A 366 7.27 7.76 28.09
N ILE A 367 8.37 8.05 27.39
CA ILE A 367 9.64 8.43 28.01
C ILE A 367 9.77 9.95 27.96
N ARG A 368 9.58 10.59 29.10
CA ARG A 368 9.42 12.03 29.24
C ARG A 368 10.45 12.85 28.47
N TRP A 369 11.75 12.61 28.65
CA TRP A 369 12.83 13.39 28.02
C TRP A 369 12.90 13.24 26.51
N ILE A 370 12.35 12.15 25.94
CA ILE A 370 12.22 11.96 24.48
C ILE A 370 10.99 12.72 24.00
N ASP A 371 9.85 12.51 24.65
CA ASP A 371 8.56 13.02 24.21
C ASP A 371 8.51 14.55 24.32
N GLU A 372 9.03 15.12 25.43
CA GLU A 372 9.12 16.58 25.61
C GLU A 372 9.93 17.29 24.52
N LYS A 373 10.97 16.63 24.04
CA LYS A 373 11.81 17.18 22.96
C LYS A 373 11.11 17.19 21.60
N TYR A 374 10.18 16.26 21.40
CA TYR A 374 9.53 16.02 20.11
C TYR A 374 8.14 16.63 20.01
N VAL A 375 7.31 16.47 21.04
CA VAL A 375 5.92 16.95 21.09
C VAL A 375 5.63 17.94 22.20
N GLY A 376 6.68 18.42 22.90
CA GLY A 376 6.58 19.36 24.02
C GLY A 376 6.21 18.69 25.34
N PRO A 377 6.06 19.50 26.43
CA PRO A 377 5.74 19.01 27.75
C PRO A 377 4.45 18.18 27.75
N GLN A 378 4.48 17.02 28.41
CA GLN A 378 3.34 16.10 28.49
C GLN A 378 2.61 16.17 29.85
N ASP A 379 3.07 17.04 30.73
CA ASP A 379 2.42 17.33 32.00
C ASP A 379 1.31 18.38 31.81
N ASN A 380 0.24 18.28 32.57
CA ASN A 380 -0.88 19.24 32.55
C ASN A 380 -1.56 19.44 31.19
N LEU A 381 -1.66 18.37 30.41
CA LEU A 381 -2.39 18.40 29.15
C LEU A 381 -3.89 18.68 29.38
N PRO A 382 -4.56 19.37 28.44
CA PRO A 382 -6.03 19.43 28.42
C PRO A 382 -6.63 18.03 28.50
N ARG A 383 -7.78 17.91 29.18
CA ARG A 383 -8.43 16.63 29.43
C ARG A 383 -8.72 15.84 28.15
N GLU A 384 -9.13 16.52 27.09
CA GLU A 384 -9.42 15.93 25.78
C GLU A 384 -8.21 15.25 25.15
N ILE A 385 -7.00 15.78 25.38
CA ILE A 385 -5.76 15.19 24.89
C ILE A 385 -5.29 14.07 25.82
N ALA A 386 -5.34 14.31 27.12
CA ALA A 386 -4.85 13.35 28.14
C ALA A 386 -5.69 12.06 28.17
N GLU A 387 -7.02 12.18 28.03
CA GLU A 387 -7.99 11.07 28.08
C GLU A 387 -8.36 10.53 26.69
N ASN A 388 -7.64 10.96 25.60
CA ASN A 388 -7.91 10.43 24.28
C ASN A 388 -7.64 8.91 24.26
N LYS A 389 -8.62 8.12 23.84
CA LYS A 389 -8.52 6.65 23.85
C LYS A 389 -7.45 6.10 22.90
N GLY A 390 -7.13 6.83 21.84
CA GLY A 390 -6.05 6.49 20.93
C GLY A 390 -4.65 6.83 21.47
N ARG A 391 -4.56 7.43 22.69
CA ARG A 391 -3.30 7.74 23.34
C ARG A 391 -2.74 6.50 24.05
N ASN A 392 -1.58 6.02 23.59
CA ASN A 392 -0.91 4.86 24.16
C ASN A 392 0.61 5.01 24.09
N THR A 393 1.32 4.30 24.98
CA THR A 393 2.78 4.38 25.09
C THR A 393 3.34 2.99 25.42
N TYR A 394 4.32 2.54 24.65
CA TYR A 394 4.90 1.20 24.82
C TYR A 394 6.37 1.24 25.23
N TYR A 395 6.90 2.41 25.59
CA TYR A 395 8.27 2.60 26.11
C TYR A 395 9.36 2.02 25.21
N PHE A 396 9.16 2.05 23.89
CA PHE A 396 9.98 1.39 22.88
C PHE A 396 10.10 -0.15 23.03
N LEU A 397 9.37 -0.79 23.91
CA LEU A 397 9.56 -2.22 24.21
C LEU A 397 9.38 -3.11 22.97
N PRO A 398 8.29 -3.03 22.18
CA PRO A 398 8.14 -3.83 20.96
C PRO A 398 9.21 -3.49 19.93
N PHE A 399 9.53 -2.21 19.77
CA PHE A 399 10.51 -1.74 18.82
C PHE A 399 11.91 -2.29 19.13
N LEU A 400 12.36 -2.16 20.38
CA LEU A 400 13.68 -2.66 20.80
C LEU A 400 13.76 -4.19 20.73
N LEU A 401 12.70 -4.89 21.12
CA LEU A 401 12.66 -6.35 21.01
C LEU A 401 12.77 -6.79 19.53
N GLY A 402 12.07 -6.08 18.64
CA GLY A 402 12.17 -6.31 17.19
C GLY A 402 13.55 -6.01 16.63
N LEU A 403 14.22 -4.93 17.04
CA LEU A 403 15.59 -4.62 16.63
C LEU A 403 16.59 -5.67 17.13
N ILE A 404 16.45 -6.13 18.37
CA ILE A 404 17.27 -7.21 18.93
C ILE A 404 17.09 -8.48 18.09
N GLY A 405 15.84 -8.83 17.75
CA GLY A 405 15.53 -9.99 16.93
C GLY A 405 16.05 -9.88 15.50
N LEU A 406 15.96 -8.68 14.91
CA LEU A 406 16.53 -8.39 13.60
C LEU A 406 18.04 -8.66 13.58
N VAL A 407 18.78 -8.10 14.55
CA VAL A 407 20.23 -8.30 14.68
C VAL A 407 20.56 -9.78 14.99
N TYR A 408 19.75 -10.43 15.82
CA TYR A 408 19.91 -11.83 16.16
C TYR A 408 19.79 -12.72 14.92
N GLN A 409 18.72 -12.54 14.12
CA GLN A 409 18.51 -13.31 12.90
C GLN A 409 19.61 -13.02 11.85
N LEU A 410 19.97 -11.76 11.66
CA LEU A 410 21.02 -11.36 10.72
C LEU A 410 22.36 -12.07 11.01
N ASN A 411 22.72 -12.21 12.29
CA ASN A 411 23.97 -12.88 12.67
C ASN A 411 23.91 -14.41 12.60
N ARG A 412 22.72 -15.00 12.74
CA ARG A 412 22.55 -16.45 12.77
C ARG A 412 22.12 -17.07 11.46
N ASP A 413 21.25 -16.37 10.71
CA ASP A 413 20.65 -16.90 9.50
C ASP A 413 20.37 -15.78 8.49
N GLN A 414 21.38 -15.39 7.75
CA GLN A 414 21.31 -14.32 6.76
C GLN A 414 20.34 -14.63 5.60
N ARG A 415 20.13 -15.92 5.27
CA ARG A 415 19.20 -16.31 4.20
C ARG A 415 17.77 -16.00 4.61
N ASN A 416 17.33 -16.54 5.74
CA ASN A 416 15.98 -16.29 6.23
C ASN A 416 15.78 -14.84 6.70
N PHE A 417 16.82 -14.18 7.19
CA PHE A 417 16.80 -12.73 7.43
C PHE A 417 16.43 -11.96 6.16
N SER A 418 17.05 -12.28 5.03
CA SER A 418 16.77 -11.60 3.76
C SER A 418 15.33 -11.81 3.27
N ILE A 419 14.71 -12.96 3.58
CA ILE A 419 13.30 -13.24 3.25
C ILE A 419 12.37 -12.31 4.03
N VAL A 420 12.58 -12.20 5.35
CA VAL A 420 11.80 -11.27 6.19
C VAL A 420 12.03 -9.82 5.79
N LEU A 421 13.28 -9.48 5.44
CA LEU A 421 13.63 -8.15 4.93
C LEU A 421 12.90 -7.82 3.62
N TRP A 422 12.80 -8.76 2.68
CA TRP A 422 12.01 -8.56 1.47
C TRP A 422 10.54 -8.31 1.75
N LEU A 423 9.93 -9.06 2.68
CA LEU A 423 8.54 -8.79 3.10
C LEU A 423 8.41 -7.39 3.69
N PHE A 424 9.32 -7.02 4.61
CA PHE A 424 9.31 -5.70 5.25
C PHE A 424 9.44 -4.56 4.25
N VAL A 425 10.43 -4.64 3.34
CA VAL A 425 10.72 -3.59 2.36
C VAL A 425 9.63 -3.49 1.30
N MET A 426 9.18 -4.62 0.74
CA MET A 426 8.19 -4.62 -0.34
C MET A 426 6.81 -4.17 0.13
N MET A 427 6.39 -4.60 1.31
CA MET A 427 5.08 -4.24 1.88
C MET A 427 5.12 -2.91 2.67
N GLY A 428 6.26 -2.24 2.74
CA GLY A 428 6.45 -0.95 3.38
C GLY A 428 7.04 0.08 2.43
N ILE A 429 8.36 0.15 2.37
CA ILE A 429 9.10 1.20 1.65
C ILE A 429 8.78 1.21 0.14
N ALA A 430 8.67 0.04 -0.49
CA ALA A 430 8.30 -0.04 -1.90
C ALA A 430 6.88 0.49 -2.16
N LEU A 431 5.95 0.29 -1.22
CA LEU A 431 4.61 0.88 -1.30
C LEU A 431 4.63 2.40 -1.15
N VAL A 432 5.46 2.96 -0.26
CA VAL A 432 5.64 4.41 -0.16
C VAL A 432 6.04 4.99 -1.51
N PHE A 433 7.02 4.36 -2.16
CA PHE A 433 7.48 4.76 -3.49
C PHE A 433 6.36 4.66 -4.53
N TYR A 434 5.62 3.55 -4.55
CA TYR A 434 4.55 3.27 -5.52
C TYR A 434 3.34 4.20 -5.37
N PHE A 435 2.90 4.46 -4.14
CA PHE A 435 1.73 5.32 -3.92
C PHE A 435 1.98 6.77 -4.27
N ASN A 436 3.21 7.24 -4.20
CA ASN A 436 3.56 8.63 -4.48
C ASN A 436 2.55 9.62 -3.87
N THR A 437 2.31 9.47 -2.56
CA THR A 437 1.25 10.17 -1.83
C THR A 437 1.50 11.67 -1.80
N SER A 438 0.47 12.46 -2.10
CA SER A 438 0.49 13.93 -2.01
C SER A 438 0.01 14.41 -0.63
N PRO A 439 0.36 15.64 -0.20
CA PRO A 439 -0.10 16.19 1.07
C PRO A 439 -1.64 16.34 1.16
N GLY A 440 -2.17 16.34 2.40
CA GLY A 440 -3.58 16.58 2.63
C GLY A 440 -4.48 15.43 2.18
N GLU A 441 -4.08 14.20 2.46
CA GLU A 441 -4.93 13.02 2.29
C GLU A 441 -6.16 13.13 3.22
N PRO A 442 -7.34 12.65 2.79
CA PRO A 442 -8.60 12.83 3.53
C PRO A 442 -8.67 12.01 4.83
N ARG A 443 -7.81 10.99 4.99
CA ARG A 443 -7.71 10.15 6.18
C ARG A 443 -6.32 9.54 6.30
N GLU A 444 -5.97 9.08 7.51
CA GLU A 444 -4.77 8.30 7.76
C GLU A 444 -4.82 6.96 7.02
N ARG A 445 -3.66 6.47 6.58
CA ARG A 445 -3.54 5.26 5.74
C ARG A 445 -2.52 4.26 6.29
N ASP A 446 -2.40 4.17 7.59
CA ASP A 446 -1.51 3.26 8.30
C ASP A 446 -1.77 1.78 7.95
N TYR A 447 -3.03 1.40 7.75
CA TYR A 447 -3.49 0.06 7.40
C TYR A 447 -2.86 -0.49 6.12
N VAL A 448 -2.45 0.37 5.20
CA VAL A 448 -1.82 -0.05 3.92
C VAL A 448 -0.48 -0.73 4.15
N TYR A 449 0.21 -0.39 5.23
CA TYR A 449 1.52 -0.92 5.59
C TYR A 449 1.46 -2.11 6.55
N ALA A 450 0.27 -2.67 6.81
CA ALA A 450 0.07 -3.78 7.75
C ALA A 450 0.97 -4.99 7.44
N GLY A 451 1.26 -5.29 6.16
CA GLY A 451 2.17 -6.35 5.77
C GLY A 451 3.63 -6.12 6.22
N SER A 452 4.10 -4.86 6.19
CA SER A 452 5.42 -4.51 6.70
C SER A 452 5.49 -4.61 8.22
N PHE A 453 4.44 -4.19 8.92
CA PHE A 453 4.34 -4.30 10.38
C PHE A 453 4.26 -5.77 10.82
N TYR A 454 3.54 -6.60 10.07
CA TYR A 454 3.55 -8.05 10.24
C TYR A 454 4.97 -8.64 10.10
N ALA A 455 5.72 -8.25 9.07
CA ALA A 455 7.09 -8.70 8.88
C ALA A 455 8.01 -8.28 10.05
N PHE A 456 7.86 -7.06 10.58
CA PHE A 456 8.59 -6.62 11.77
C PHE A 456 8.24 -7.43 13.01
N SER A 457 6.98 -7.85 13.15
CA SER A 457 6.54 -8.69 14.26
C SER A 457 7.23 -10.07 14.28
N ILE A 458 7.67 -10.58 13.12
CA ILE A 458 8.50 -11.80 13.06
C ILE A 458 9.83 -11.56 13.79
N TRP A 459 10.46 -10.39 13.61
CA TRP A 459 11.69 -10.06 14.34
C TRP A 459 11.44 -9.87 15.84
N ILE A 460 10.28 -9.38 16.26
CA ILE A 460 9.91 -9.38 17.70
C ILE A 460 9.95 -10.81 18.25
N GLY A 461 9.43 -11.79 17.51
CA GLY A 461 9.54 -13.21 17.87
C GLY A 461 11.00 -13.71 17.98
N PHE A 462 11.87 -13.32 17.06
CA PHE A 462 13.31 -13.63 17.16
C PHE A 462 13.98 -12.91 18.34
N GLY A 463 13.47 -11.76 18.76
CA GLY A 463 13.92 -11.07 19.98
C GLY A 463 13.74 -11.91 21.24
N VAL A 464 12.69 -12.72 21.30
CA VAL A 464 12.46 -13.65 22.43
C VAL A 464 13.57 -14.73 22.46
N LEU A 465 13.98 -15.24 21.29
CA LEU A 465 15.08 -16.20 21.20
C LEU A 465 16.41 -15.57 21.64
N ALA A 466 16.67 -14.34 21.22
CA ALA A 466 17.84 -13.58 21.65
C ALA A 466 17.86 -13.38 23.17
N LEU A 467 16.71 -13.03 23.75
CA LEU A 467 16.55 -12.87 25.20
C LEU A 467 16.77 -14.19 25.95
N ARG A 468 16.23 -15.31 25.43
CA ARG A 468 16.49 -16.65 25.96
C ARG A 468 17.98 -16.97 25.97
N ASP A 469 18.68 -16.73 24.88
CA ASP A 469 20.12 -16.97 24.79
C ASP A 469 20.94 -16.09 25.75
N LEU A 470 20.50 -14.84 25.96
CA LEU A 470 21.11 -13.94 26.93
C LEU A 470 20.92 -14.46 28.36
N ILE A 471 19.70 -14.85 28.73
CA ILE A 471 19.39 -15.40 30.07
C ILE A 471 20.17 -16.70 30.29
N ALA A 472 20.25 -17.57 29.30
CA ALA A 472 21.00 -18.81 29.38
C ALA A 472 22.51 -18.57 29.64
N ARG A 473 23.09 -17.56 28.99
CA ARG A 473 24.50 -17.17 29.19
C ARG A 473 24.72 -16.59 30.60
N LEU A 474 23.84 -15.70 31.06
CA LEU A 474 23.96 -15.07 32.38
C LEU A 474 23.76 -16.07 33.53
N SER A 475 22.78 -16.95 33.39
CA SER A 475 22.47 -17.98 34.41
C SER A 475 23.40 -19.21 34.33
N LYS A 476 24.20 -19.32 33.25
CA LYS A 476 24.98 -20.50 32.91
C LYS A 476 24.14 -21.80 32.85
N ARG A 477 22.85 -21.65 32.53
CA ARG A 477 21.89 -22.76 32.43
C ARG A 477 21.11 -22.63 31.13
N ASP A 478 21.08 -23.66 30.34
CA ASP A 478 20.26 -23.74 29.12
C ASP A 478 19.24 -24.87 29.31
N ASN A 479 18.08 -24.52 29.84
CA ASN A 479 17.01 -25.46 30.15
C ASN A 479 15.61 -24.80 29.94
N VAL A 480 14.58 -25.58 30.18
CA VAL A 480 13.18 -25.13 30.03
C VAL A 480 12.88 -23.89 30.91
N ALA A 481 13.48 -23.78 32.09
CA ALA A 481 13.26 -22.64 32.97
C ALA A 481 13.80 -21.34 32.37
N THR A 482 14.96 -21.36 31.68
CA THR A 482 15.49 -20.17 31.00
C THR A 482 14.62 -19.76 29.79
N ALA A 483 14.08 -20.74 29.06
CA ALA A 483 13.12 -20.47 27.97
C ALA A 483 11.80 -19.90 28.51
N ALA A 484 11.28 -20.47 29.58
CA ALA A 484 10.06 -19.97 30.24
C ALA A 484 10.27 -18.54 30.77
N ALA A 485 11.39 -18.25 31.43
CA ALA A 485 11.71 -16.91 31.92
C ALA A 485 11.77 -15.89 30.77
N ALA A 486 12.45 -16.21 29.68
CA ALA A 486 12.50 -15.34 28.50
C ALA A 486 11.11 -15.10 27.91
N THR A 487 10.28 -16.14 27.82
CA THR A 487 8.92 -16.04 27.31
C THR A 487 8.06 -15.16 28.22
N VAL A 488 8.09 -15.35 29.55
CA VAL A 488 7.32 -14.54 30.50
C VAL A 488 7.72 -13.06 30.41
N VAL A 489 9.03 -12.77 30.37
CA VAL A 489 9.51 -11.39 30.22
C VAL A 489 9.05 -10.80 28.89
N ALA A 490 9.20 -11.53 27.80
CA ALA A 490 8.80 -11.04 26.47
C ALA A 490 7.26 -10.88 26.35
N MET A 491 6.45 -11.72 26.99
CA MET A 491 4.99 -11.63 27.00
C MET A 491 4.46 -10.37 27.69
N SER A 492 5.26 -9.70 28.53
CA SER A 492 4.90 -8.38 29.05
C SER A 492 4.67 -7.35 27.93
N VAL A 493 5.39 -7.47 26.81
CA VAL A 493 5.27 -6.54 25.68
C VAL A 493 3.88 -6.61 25.04
N PRO A 494 3.41 -7.75 24.49
CA PRO A 494 2.06 -7.84 23.94
C PRO A 494 0.97 -7.62 25.02
N ALA A 495 1.23 -7.94 26.29
CA ALA A 495 0.28 -7.66 27.36
C ALA A 495 0.07 -6.15 27.59
N ILE A 496 1.15 -5.35 27.57
CA ILE A 496 1.08 -3.89 27.65
C ILE A 496 0.32 -3.33 26.44
N LEU A 497 0.63 -3.81 25.24
CA LEU A 497 -0.07 -3.39 24.03
C LEU A 497 -1.58 -3.71 24.13
N ALA A 498 -1.93 -4.92 24.53
CA ALA A 498 -3.32 -5.33 24.70
C ALA A 498 -4.05 -4.46 25.74
N ALA A 499 -3.43 -4.24 26.89
CA ALA A 499 -4.03 -3.45 27.96
C ALA A 499 -4.27 -1.98 27.56
N GLN A 500 -3.33 -1.37 26.83
CA GLN A 500 -3.44 0.04 26.44
C GLN A 500 -4.34 0.28 25.21
N ASN A 501 -4.56 -0.74 24.39
CA ASN A 501 -5.38 -0.57 23.17
C ASN A 501 -6.77 -1.18 23.31
N TRP A 502 -7.09 -1.86 24.40
CA TRP A 502 -8.34 -2.60 24.52
C TRP A 502 -9.58 -1.72 24.38
N ASP A 503 -9.61 -0.61 25.11
CA ASP A 503 -10.76 0.29 25.14
C ASP A 503 -10.96 1.07 23.82
N ASP A 504 -9.88 1.40 23.10
CA ASP A 504 -9.96 2.03 21.78
C ASP A 504 -10.49 1.05 20.71
N HIS A 505 -10.11 -0.23 20.80
CA HIS A 505 -10.50 -1.26 19.85
C HIS A 505 -11.80 -1.99 20.25
N ASP A 506 -12.28 -1.86 21.48
CA ASP A 506 -13.59 -2.39 21.88
C ASP A 506 -14.71 -1.52 21.32
N ARG A 507 -15.37 -2.05 20.30
CA ARG A 507 -16.51 -1.41 19.62
C ARG A 507 -17.86 -2.04 19.96
N SER A 508 -17.90 -2.94 20.93
CA SER A 508 -19.10 -3.68 21.33
C SER A 508 -20.26 -2.77 21.75
N HIS A 509 -19.94 -1.60 22.29
CA HIS A 509 -20.93 -0.60 22.76
C HIS A 509 -21.12 0.59 21.81
N ARG A 510 -20.49 0.59 20.63
CA ARG A 510 -20.64 1.68 19.63
C ARG A 510 -21.91 1.48 18.81
N THR A 511 -23.01 2.06 19.26
CA THR A 511 -24.33 1.91 18.62
C THR A 511 -24.74 3.12 17.78
N MET A 512 -23.94 4.19 17.74
CA MET A 512 -24.31 5.47 17.12
C MET A 512 -24.81 5.34 15.68
N ALA A 513 -24.13 4.58 14.82
CA ALA A 513 -24.55 4.41 13.43
C ALA A 513 -25.91 3.69 13.33
N ARG A 514 -26.12 2.64 14.15
CA ARG A 514 -27.40 1.94 14.27
C ARG A 514 -28.48 2.89 14.78
N ASP A 515 -28.22 3.62 15.82
CA ASP A 515 -29.18 4.47 16.50
C ASP A 515 -29.57 5.68 15.63
N ILE A 516 -28.62 6.25 14.88
CA ILE A 516 -28.93 7.29 13.87
C ILE A 516 -29.81 6.71 12.77
N GLY A 517 -29.47 5.56 12.20
CA GLY A 517 -30.26 4.90 11.18
C GLY A 517 -31.67 4.56 11.67
N TRP A 518 -31.75 4.01 12.89
CA TRP A 518 -33.02 3.70 13.52
C TRP A 518 -33.88 4.95 13.74
N ASN A 519 -33.33 6.00 14.35
CA ASN A 519 -34.05 7.23 14.61
C ASN A 519 -34.50 7.92 13.33
N TYR A 520 -33.65 7.90 12.28
CA TYR A 520 -34.02 8.42 10.96
C TYR A 520 -35.23 7.70 10.40
N LEU A 521 -35.21 6.36 10.38
CA LEU A 521 -36.33 5.54 9.89
C LEU A 521 -37.61 5.74 10.73
N GLN A 522 -37.48 5.86 12.06
CA GLN A 522 -38.63 6.11 12.94
C GLN A 522 -39.21 7.52 12.79
N SER A 523 -38.45 8.48 12.31
CA SER A 523 -38.90 9.85 12.07
C SER A 523 -39.62 10.03 10.72
N THR A 524 -39.60 9.01 9.85
CA THR A 524 -40.30 9.06 8.55
C THR A 524 -41.71 8.50 8.65
N LEU A 525 -42.58 8.92 7.74
CA LEU A 525 -43.95 8.38 7.63
C LEU A 525 -43.90 6.89 7.19
N PRO A 526 -44.89 6.07 7.55
CA PRO A 526 -45.00 4.72 7.05
C PRO A 526 -44.98 4.70 5.51
N ASN A 527 -44.18 3.81 4.93
CA ASN A 527 -43.97 3.67 3.48
C ASN A 527 -43.27 4.87 2.80
N SER A 528 -42.58 5.72 3.54
CA SER A 528 -41.65 6.71 2.96
C SER A 528 -40.45 6.03 2.33
N ILE A 529 -40.04 6.47 1.13
CA ILE A 529 -38.82 6.01 0.44
C ILE A 529 -37.80 7.11 0.52
#